data_4996cfd43f1fe3238333feff064ea723
#
_entry.id   4996cfd43f1fe3238333feff064ea723
#
_cell.length_a   1.000
_cell.length_b   1.000
_cell.length_c   1.000
_cell.angle_alpha   90.00
_cell.angle_beta   90.00
_cell.angle_gamma   90.00
#
_symmetry.space_group_name_H-M   'P 1'
#
loop_
_entity.id
_entity.type
_entity.pdbx_description
1 polymer ?
#
loop_
_entity_poly.entity_id
_entity_poly.type
_entity_poly.pdbx_seq_one_letter_code
_entity_poly.pdbx_strand_id
1 'polypeptide(L)'
;MRCTGQPQLKSLAATDGSRFVGFEILDGLPQDAPAARASRRDLRILNGLLGSQAWFNRVLRRHHRPGENILEIGAGTGELGRSLGRMAPSLAGLDLVRRPVAWPPKARWFETDVFAFAGWTEFPVVIGNLFFHHFDREQLGRLGARLNHARVIIASEPLRVSRAARLFSLVCPLIRAHPVTRHDGRVSIAAGFRHDELPQHLGLDPAIWNWRVEESWRGACRLVAEKRA
;
A
#
# COMPACT_ATOMS: atom_id res chain seq x y z
N MET A 1 1.82 38.63 5.84
CA MET A 1 0.71 37.73 6.19
C MET A 1 1.27 36.46 6.78
N ARG A 2 1.02 36.21 8.06
CA ARG A 2 1.54 35.01 8.78
C ARG A 2 0.60 33.85 8.48
N CYS A 3 1.11 32.79 7.84
CA CYS A 3 0.38 31.53 7.75
C CYS A 3 0.37 30.85 9.12
N THR A 4 -0.71 31.06 9.85
CA THR A 4 -1.07 30.31 11.07
C THR A 4 -1.81 29.06 10.66
N GLY A 5 -1.33 27.91 11.14
CA GLY A 5 -2.12 26.68 11.11
C GLY A 5 -1.35 25.41 10.82
N GLN A 6 -0.32 25.08 11.62
CA GLN A 6 0.07 23.68 11.77
C GLN A 6 -0.95 23.01 12.70
N PRO A 7 -1.74 22.05 12.25
CA PRO A 7 -2.54 21.23 13.16
C PRO A 7 -1.59 20.47 14.08
N GLN A 8 -1.79 20.64 15.37
CA GLN A 8 -0.94 20.05 16.41
C GLN A 8 -0.96 18.52 16.30
N LEU A 9 0.17 17.93 15.95
CA LEU A 9 0.46 16.50 15.92
C LEU A 9 0.14 15.73 17.24
N LYS A 10 -0.23 16.43 18.30
CA LYS A 10 -0.60 15.84 19.60
C LYS A 10 -1.95 15.12 19.61
N SER A 11 -2.81 15.29 18.60
CA SER A 11 -4.15 14.67 18.49
C SER A 11 -4.20 13.41 17.61
N LEU A 12 -3.12 13.02 16.95
CA LEU A 12 -3.07 11.78 16.15
C LEU A 12 -3.06 10.49 16.99
N ALA A 13 -3.21 10.58 18.31
CA ALA A 13 -3.26 9.44 19.21
C ALA A 13 -4.63 8.73 19.28
N ALA A 14 -5.63 9.17 18.54
CA ALA A 14 -6.95 8.53 18.51
C ALA A 14 -6.95 7.33 17.55
N THR A 15 -6.32 6.24 17.93
CA THR A 15 -6.28 4.98 17.19
C THR A 15 -7.61 4.23 17.23
N ASP A 16 -8.62 4.71 17.98
CA ASP A 16 -9.96 4.14 18.06
C ASP A 16 -11.04 4.95 17.30
N GLY A 17 -10.60 6.03 16.63
CA GLY A 17 -11.47 6.91 15.83
C GLY A 17 -11.54 6.56 14.35
N SER A 18 -12.25 7.38 13.58
CA SER A 18 -12.32 7.34 12.12
C SER A 18 -10.92 7.48 11.48
N ARG A 19 -10.74 6.90 10.30
CA ARG A 19 -9.52 7.08 9.50
C ARG A 19 -9.26 8.57 9.24
N PHE A 20 -8.00 8.94 9.33
CA PHE A 20 -7.53 10.27 8.96
C PHE A 20 -6.50 10.16 7.84
N VAL A 21 -6.86 10.61 6.64
CA VAL A 21 -5.95 10.67 5.49
C VAL A 21 -5.25 12.03 5.54
N GLY A 22 -3.95 12.02 5.80
CA GLY A 22 -3.12 13.21 5.89
C GLY A 22 -2.09 13.27 4.76
N PHE A 23 -1.46 14.44 4.61
CA PHE A 23 -0.38 14.61 3.65
C PHE A 23 0.91 13.95 4.15
N GLU A 24 1.52 13.12 3.32
CA GLU A 24 2.84 12.54 3.54
C GLU A 24 3.92 13.43 2.91
N ILE A 25 4.93 13.78 3.68
CA ILE A 25 6.01 14.68 3.24
C ILE A 25 6.77 14.06 2.06
N LEU A 26 6.97 12.73 2.09
CA LEU A 26 7.70 12.01 1.05
C LEU A 26 7.09 12.19 -0.34
N ASP A 27 5.76 12.24 -0.44
CA ASP A 27 5.05 12.39 -1.72
C ASP A 27 5.30 13.75 -2.38
N GLY A 28 5.58 14.79 -1.58
CA GLY A 28 5.92 16.12 -2.07
C GLY A 28 7.41 16.35 -2.35
N LEU A 29 8.29 15.39 -2.04
CA LEU A 29 9.74 15.56 -2.22
C LEU A 29 10.21 15.11 -3.61
N PRO A 30 11.16 15.84 -4.22
CA PRO A 30 11.88 15.35 -5.39
C PRO A 30 12.50 13.97 -5.12
N GLN A 31 12.47 13.08 -6.14
CA GLN A 31 12.93 11.70 -5.97
C GLN A 31 14.39 11.58 -5.56
N ASP A 32 15.22 12.53 -5.98
CA ASP A 32 16.66 12.60 -5.74
C ASP A 32 17.02 13.38 -4.46
N ALA A 33 16.03 13.99 -3.78
CA ALA A 33 16.28 14.70 -2.53
C ALA A 33 16.90 13.78 -1.48
N PRO A 34 17.93 14.23 -0.72
CA PRO A 34 18.55 13.42 0.34
C PRO A 34 17.55 12.86 1.35
N ALA A 35 16.55 13.67 1.73
CA ALA A 35 15.47 13.27 2.64
C ALA A 35 14.60 12.16 2.05
N ALA A 36 14.26 12.23 0.75
CA ALA A 36 13.49 11.22 0.05
C ALA A 36 14.27 9.89 -0.04
N ARG A 37 15.57 9.96 -0.35
CA ARG A 37 16.45 8.77 -0.37
C ARG A 37 16.56 8.10 0.99
N ALA A 38 16.72 8.92 2.06
CA ALA A 38 16.78 8.43 3.43
C ALA A 38 15.46 7.76 3.84
N SER A 39 14.32 8.40 3.56
CA SER A 39 13.00 7.85 3.88
C SER A 39 12.73 6.55 3.12
N ARG A 40 13.08 6.45 1.83
CA ARG A 40 12.94 5.21 1.06
C ARG A 40 13.81 4.08 1.58
N ARG A 41 15.04 4.39 2.08
CA ARG A 41 15.87 3.40 2.78
C ARG A 41 15.13 2.85 4.01
N ASP A 42 14.57 3.75 4.81
CA ASP A 42 13.87 3.37 6.03
C ASP A 42 12.62 2.55 5.73
N LEU A 43 11.84 2.93 4.70
CA LEU A 43 10.67 2.18 4.24
C LEU A 43 11.04 0.75 3.81
N ARG A 44 12.22 0.52 3.19
CA ARG A 44 12.69 -0.83 2.88
C ARG A 44 12.87 -1.68 4.14
N ILE A 45 13.48 -1.09 5.17
CA ILE A 45 13.68 -1.78 6.46
C ILE A 45 12.33 -2.09 7.10
N LEU A 46 11.43 -1.10 7.14
CA LEU A 46 10.10 -1.24 7.73
C LEU A 46 9.27 -2.30 6.99
N ASN A 47 9.28 -2.31 5.66
CA ASN A 47 8.62 -3.35 4.85
C ASN A 47 9.19 -4.75 5.11
N GLY A 48 10.49 -4.85 5.31
CA GLY A 48 11.14 -6.09 5.73
C GLY A 48 10.65 -6.56 7.11
N LEU A 49 10.57 -5.65 8.08
CA LEU A 49 10.07 -5.94 9.43
C LEU A 49 8.57 -6.30 9.44
N LEU A 50 7.76 -5.66 8.61
CA LEU A 50 6.35 -6.03 8.40
C LEU A 50 6.22 -7.41 7.74
N GLY A 51 7.25 -7.89 7.04
CA GLY A 51 7.24 -9.17 6.33
C GLY A 51 6.35 -9.17 5.10
N SER A 52 6.11 -8.01 4.50
CA SER A 52 5.18 -7.86 3.36
C SER A 52 5.59 -8.72 2.17
N GLN A 53 6.87 -8.69 1.75
CA GLN A 53 7.36 -9.44 0.60
C GLN A 53 7.14 -10.95 0.74
N ALA A 54 7.50 -11.53 1.89
CA ALA A 54 7.30 -12.95 2.16
C ALA A 54 5.82 -13.33 2.17
N TRP A 55 4.97 -12.43 2.70
CA TRP A 55 3.52 -12.63 2.72
C TRP A 55 2.93 -12.60 1.31
N PHE A 56 3.25 -11.58 0.49
CA PHE A 56 2.80 -11.51 -0.91
C PHE A 56 3.24 -12.72 -1.72
N ASN A 57 4.49 -13.13 -1.60
CA ASN A 57 4.99 -14.34 -2.26
C ASN A 57 4.19 -15.59 -1.89
N ARG A 58 3.86 -15.76 -0.60
CA ARG A 58 3.07 -16.91 -0.12
C ARG A 58 1.63 -16.87 -0.63
N VAL A 59 1.00 -15.69 -0.60
CA VAL A 59 -0.41 -15.53 -1.03
C VAL A 59 -0.53 -15.70 -2.53
N LEU A 60 0.34 -15.08 -3.32
CA LEU A 60 0.33 -15.22 -4.77
C LEU A 60 0.50 -16.67 -5.22
N ARG A 61 1.34 -17.47 -4.56
CA ARG A 61 1.45 -18.92 -4.87
C ARG A 61 0.13 -19.68 -4.74
N ARG A 62 -0.80 -19.19 -3.91
CA ARG A 62 -2.10 -19.85 -3.66
C ARG A 62 -3.19 -19.36 -4.57
N HIS A 63 -3.14 -18.08 -4.95
CA HIS A 63 -4.25 -17.40 -5.62
C HIS A 63 -3.97 -17.02 -7.08
N HIS A 64 -2.70 -16.93 -7.50
CA HIS A 64 -2.33 -16.70 -8.90
C HIS A 64 -2.43 -17.97 -9.72
N ARG A 65 -3.06 -17.90 -10.89
CA ARG A 65 -3.17 -19.00 -11.85
C ARG A 65 -2.16 -18.81 -12.98
N PRO A 66 -1.61 -19.89 -13.55
CA PRO A 66 -0.71 -19.78 -14.70
C PRO A 66 -1.31 -18.96 -15.84
N GLY A 67 -0.54 -18.04 -16.38
CA GLY A 67 -0.96 -17.17 -17.48
C GLY A 67 -1.72 -15.90 -17.09
N GLU A 68 -2.10 -15.73 -15.83
CA GLU A 68 -2.72 -14.49 -15.37
C GLU A 68 -1.71 -13.35 -15.27
N ASN A 69 -2.12 -12.15 -15.72
CA ASN A 69 -1.35 -10.93 -15.49
C ASN A 69 -1.57 -10.40 -14.06
N ILE A 70 -0.53 -9.85 -13.47
CA ILE A 70 -0.54 -9.22 -12.15
C ILE A 70 -0.25 -7.74 -12.29
N LEU A 71 -1.07 -6.89 -11.71
CA LEU A 71 -0.84 -5.46 -11.60
C LEU A 71 -0.49 -5.09 -10.16
N GLU A 72 0.72 -4.55 -9.95
CA GLU A 72 1.10 -3.88 -8.71
C GLU A 72 0.73 -2.40 -8.81
N ILE A 73 -0.27 -1.95 -8.03
CA ILE A 73 -0.66 -0.54 -7.93
C ILE A 73 0.11 0.15 -6.81
N GLY A 74 0.58 1.37 -7.05
CA GLY A 74 1.47 2.07 -6.14
C GLY A 74 2.83 1.36 -6.02
N ALA A 75 3.40 0.93 -7.15
CA ALA A 75 4.61 0.11 -7.17
C ALA A 75 5.88 0.86 -6.70
N GLY A 76 5.84 2.19 -6.62
CA GLY A 76 6.87 3.05 -6.03
C GLY A 76 8.27 2.76 -6.54
N THR A 77 9.15 2.33 -5.64
CA THR A 77 10.54 1.98 -5.98
C THR A 77 10.70 0.58 -6.58
N GLY A 78 9.61 -0.15 -6.79
CA GLY A 78 9.59 -1.46 -7.47
C GLY A 78 10.15 -2.62 -6.64
N GLU A 79 10.24 -2.49 -5.33
CA GLU A 79 10.88 -3.51 -4.48
C GLU A 79 10.06 -4.78 -4.32
N LEU A 80 8.73 -4.64 -4.19
CA LEU A 80 7.85 -5.78 -4.14
C LEU A 80 7.87 -6.50 -5.50
N GLY A 81 7.66 -5.77 -6.62
CA GLY A 81 7.72 -6.33 -7.97
C GLY A 81 9.04 -7.04 -8.27
N ARG A 82 10.17 -6.48 -7.82
CA ARG A 82 11.47 -7.15 -7.94
C ARG A 82 11.49 -8.49 -7.18
N SER A 83 10.92 -8.55 -5.99
CA SER A 83 10.86 -9.78 -5.20
C SER A 83 9.95 -10.84 -5.83
N LEU A 84 8.95 -10.39 -6.58
CA LEU A 84 7.96 -11.23 -7.28
C LEU A 84 8.39 -11.62 -8.70
N GLY A 85 9.42 -10.98 -9.27
CA GLY A 85 9.78 -11.09 -10.69
C GLY A 85 10.09 -12.50 -11.18
N ARG A 86 10.50 -13.42 -10.28
CA ARG A 86 10.71 -14.85 -10.63
C ARG A 86 9.39 -15.64 -10.73
N MET A 87 8.35 -15.18 -10.05
CA MET A 87 7.04 -15.85 -9.96
C MET A 87 6.03 -15.32 -10.96
N ALA A 88 6.26 -14.09 -11.45
CA ALA A 88 5.27 -13.38 -12.23
C ALA A 88 5.92 -12.72 -13.46
N PRO A 89 6.24 -13.50 -14.51
CA PRO A 89 6.75 -12.91 -15.75
C PRO A 89 5.74 -11.93 -16.39
N SER A 90 4.46 -12.07 -16.07
CA SER A 90 3.37 -11.20 -16.51
C SER A 90 3.09 -10.04 -15.54
N LEU A 91 4.05 -9.69 -14.67
CA LEU A 91 3.92 -8.57 -13.74
C LEU A 91 3.93 -7.23 -14.48
N ALA A 92 3.07 -6.33 -14.05
CA ALA A 92 3.09 -4.92 -14.41
C ALA A 92 3.08 -4.06 -13.15
N GLY A 93 3.78 -2.92 -13.19
CA GLY A 93 3.72 -1.88 -12.17
C GLY A 93 2.93 -0.68 -12.68
N LEU A 94 2.20 -0.04 -11.78
CA LEU A 94 1.47 1.19 -12.02
C LEU A 94 1.78 2.17 -10.91
N ASP A 95 2.29 3.34 -11.27
CA ASP A 95 2.62 4.41 -10.33
C ASP A 95 2.68 5.77 -11.04
N LEU A 96 2.64 6.86 -10.30
CA LEU A 96 2.89 8.22 -10.79
C LEU A 96 4.37 8.47 -11.11
N VAL A 97 5.26 7.67 -10.53
CA VAL A 97 6.70 7.84 -10.73
C VAL A 97 7.19 7.06 -11.94
N ARG A 98 8.32 7.51 -12.50
CA ARG A 98 9.01 6.82 -13.58
C ARG A 98 9.42 5.40 -13.19
N ARG A 99 9.48 4.53 -14.19
CA ARG A 99 9.93 3.15 -14.02
C ARG A 99 11.27 3.09 -13.26
N PRO A 100 11.31 2.44 -12.09
CA PRO A 100 12.56 2.29 -11.34
C PRO A 100 13.56 1.39 -12.06
N VAL A 101 14.86 1.68 -11.93
CA VAL A 101 15.94 0.85 -12.49
C VAL A 101 15.88 -0.59 -11.97
N ALA A 102 15.42 -0.77 -10.71
CA ALA A 102 15.29 -2.08 -10.08
C ALA A 102 14.06 -2.89 -10.53
N TRP A 103 13.15 -2.30 -11.33
CA TRP A 103 11.98 -3.01 -11.86
C TRP A 103 12.41 -4.11 -12.84
N PRO A 104 11.78 -5.32 -12.79
CA PRO A 104 12.18 -6.42 -13.65
C PRO A 104 12.17 -6.02 -15.13
N PRO A 105 13.24 -6.29 -15.92
CA PRO A 105 13.39 -5.75 -17.29
C PRO A 105 12.26 -6.13 -18.24
N LYS A 106 11.71 -7.35 -18.08
CA LYS A 106 10.64 -7.88 -18.94
C LYS A 106 9.22 -7.52 -18.46
N ALA A 107 9.08 -6.95 -17.25
CA ALA A 107 7.80 -6.56 -16.72
C ALA A 107 7.37 -5.18 -17.25
N ARG A 108 6.08 -5.00 -17.50
CA ARG A 108 5.51 -3.73 -17.96
C ARG A 108 5.53 -2.69 -16.84
N TRP A 109 5.55 -1.40 -17.22
CA TRP A 109 5.40 -0.28 -16.31
C TRP A 109 4.46 0.76 -16.90
N PHE A 110 3.51 1.24 -16.10
CA PHE A 110 2.58 2.29 -16.45
C PHE A 110 2.83 3.50 -15.54
N GLU A 111 3.35 4.59 -16.13
CA GLU A 111 3.55 5.88 -15.47
C GLU A 111 2.27 6.70 -15.63
N THR A 112 1.32 6.50 -14.75
CA THR A 112 0.01 7.16 -14.81
C THR A 112 -0.72 7.15 -13.47
N ASP A 113 -1.69 8.05 -13.33
CA ASP A 113 -2.62 8.05 -12.19
C ASP A 113 -3.51 6.80 -12.22
N VAL A 114 -3.72 6.18 -11.05
CA VAL A 114 -4.55 5.00 -10.89
C VAL A 114 -5.99 5.20 -11.37
N PHE A 115 -6.53 6.42 -11.24
CA PHE A 115 -7.87 6.76 -11.73
C PHE A 115 -7.94 7.02 -13.24
N ALA A 116 -6.80 7.35 -13.87
CA ALA A 116 -6.69 7.53 -15.32
C ALA A 116 -6.31 6.23 -16.06
N PHE A 117 -5.86 5.20 -15.35
CA PHE A 117 -5.48 3.94 -15.95
C PHE A 117 -6.68 3.23 -16.57
N ALA A 118 -6.55 2.81 -17.84
CA ALA A 118 -7.63 2.17 -18.59
C ALA A 118 -7.49 0.63 -18.74
N GLY A 119 -6.30 0.08 -18.45
CA GLY A 119 -5.97 -1.32 -18.73
C GLY A 119 -6.45 -2.34 -17.69
N TRP A 120 -7.41 -2.02 -16.85
CA TRP A 120 -7.86 -2.86 -15.72
C TRP A 120 -8.27 -4.29 -16.11
N THR A 121 -8.91 -4.44 -17.28
CA THR A 121 -9.41 -5.74 -17.76
C THR A 121 -8.33 -6.75 -18.12
N GLU A 122 -7.08 -6.28 -18.30
CA GLU A 122 -5.93 -7.13 -18.59
C GLU A 122 -5.37 -7.84 -17.35
N PHE A 123 -5.79 -7.41 -16.14
CA PHE A 123 -5.17 -7.83 -14.89
C PHE A 123 -6.16 -8.50 -13.96
N PRO A 124 -6.34 -9.83 -14.07
CA PRO A 124 -7.18 -10.58 -13.14
C PRO A 124 -6.66 -10.60 -11.69
N VAL A 125 -5.38 -10.29 -11.48
CA VAL A 125 -4.77 -10.21 -10.14
C VAL A 125 -4.23 -8.80 -9.92
N VAL A 126 -4.75 -8.11 -8.91
CA VAL A 126 -4.27 -6.77 -8.53
C VAL A 126 -3.68 -6.83 -7.11
N ILE A 127 -2.49 -6.29 -6.95
CA ILE A 127 -1.81 -6.22 -5.66
C ILE A 127 -1.48 -4.78 -5.30
N GLY A 128 -1.57 -4.43 -4.00
CA GLY A 128 -1.18 -3.12 -3.48
C GLY A 128 -0.49 -3.26 -2.13
N ASN A 129 0.67 -2.66 -1.98
CA ASN A 129 1.42 -2.65 -0.73
C ASN A 129 1.64 -1.22 -0.26
N LEU A 130 1.06 -0.86 0.86
CA LEU A 130 1.10 0.50 1.41
C LEU A 130 0.61 1.54 0.40
N PHE A 131 -0.55 1.30 -0.19
CA PHE A 131 -1.12 2.13 -1.26
C PHE A 131 -2.52 2.67 -0.94
N PHE A 132 -3.43 1.83 -0.47
CA PHE A 132 -4.85 2.20 -0.30
C PHE A 132 -5.08 3.23 0.81
N HIS A 133 -4.18 3.35 1.77
CA HIS A 133 -4.32 4.30 2.87
C HIS A 133 -4.15 5.77 2.44
N HIS A 134 -3.60 6.04 1.26
CA HIS A 134 -3.51 7.40 0.70
C HIS A 134 -4.86 7.96 0.25
N PHE A 135 -5.90 7.14 0.13
CA PHE A 135 -7.19 7.53 -0.44
C PHE A 135 -8.27 7.68 0.64
N ASP A 136 -9.14 8.69 0.47
CA ASP A 136 -10.34 8.84 1.27
C ASP A 136 -11.40 7.79 0.90
N ARG A 137 -12.55 7.81 1.60
CA ARG A 137 -13.61 6.83 1.41
C ARG A 137 -14.23 6.89 0.01
N GLU A 138 -14.42 8.10 -0.55
CA GLU A 138 -14.99 8.29 -1.88
C GLU A 138 -14.04 7.76 -2.96
N GLN A 139 -12.76 8.14 -2.85
CA GLN A 139 -11.71 7.67 -3.75
C GLN A 139 -11.56 6.15 -3.71
N LEU A 140 -11.63 5.53 -2.52
CA LEU A 140 -11.60 4.07 -2.38
C LEU A 140 -12.80 3.41 -3.06
N GLY A 141 -14.00 3.98 -2.94
CA GLY A 141 -15.19 3.48 -3.66
C GLY A 141 -15.03 3.55 -5.18
N ARG A 142 -14.48 4.66 -5.69
CA ARG A 142 -14.15 4.81 -7.13
C ARG A 142 -13.10 3.80 -7.58
N LEU A 143 -12.08 3.56 -6.76
CA LEU A 143 -11.05 2.56 -7.04
C LEU A 143 -11.63 1.14 -7.02
N GLY A 144 -12.50 0.83 -6.06
CA GLY A 144 -13.18 -0.45 -5.97
C GLY A 144 -14.03 -0.75 -7.22
N ALA A 145 -14.71 0.25 -7.79
CA ALA A 145 -15.42 0.09 -9.07
C ALA A 145 -14.48 -0.32 -10.22
N ARG A 146 -13.24 0.19 -10.24
CA ARG A 146 -12.20 -0.24 -11.21
C ARG A 146 -11.70 -1.66 -10.92
N LEU A 147 -11.50 -1.98 -9.66
CA LEU A 147 -11.03 -3.28 -9.20
C LEU A 147 -12.05 -4.40 -9.43
N ASN A 148 -13.31 -4.07 -9.71
CA ASN A 148 -14.31 -5.07 -10.09
C ASN A 148 -13.98 -5.85 -11.37
N HIS A 149 -12.99 -5.46 -12.16
CA HIS A 149 -12.48 -6.29 -13.26
C HIS A 149 -11.56 -7.41 -12.77
N ALA A 150 -10.91 -7.23 -11.63
CA ALA A 150 -10.02 -8.24 -11.06
C ALA A 150 -10.79 -9.47 -10.57
N ARG A 151 -10.14 -10.62 -10.59
CA ARG A 151 -10.57 -11.87 -9.93
C ARG A 151 -10.07 -11.93 -8.49
N VAL A 152 -8.85 -11.41 -8.25
CA VAL A 152 -8.20 -11.40 -6.94
C VAL A 152 -7.61 -10.03 -6.65
N ILE A 153 -7.87 -9.54 -5.44
CA ILE A 153 -7.26 -8.32 -4.89
C ILE A 153 -6.46 -8.73 -3.64
N ILE A 154 -5.19 -8.35 -3.59
CA ILE A 154 -4.30 -8.62 -2.46
C ILE A 154 -3.72 -7.30 -1.98
N ALA A 155 -3.93 -6.95 -0.72
CA ALA A 155 -3.42 -5.70 -0.16
C ALA A 155 -2.73 -5.92 1.20
N SER A 156 -1.71 -5.11 1.47
CA SER A 156 -1.06 -5.03 2.77
C SER A 156 -0.88 -3.56 3.14
N GLU A 157 -1.60 -3.11 4.14
CA GLU A 157 -1.74 -1.72 4.55
C GLU A 157 -1.32 -1.52 6.02
N PRO A 158 -1.06 -0.28 6.47
CA PRO A 158 -0.84 -0.02 7.87
C PRO A 158 -2.06 -0.41 8.71
N LEU A 159 -1.81 -1.06 9.84
CA LEU A 159 -2.86 -1.40 10.81
C LEU A 159 -3.06 -0.21 11.76
N ARG A 160 -4.29 0.36 11.78
CA ARG A 160 -4.65 1.51 12.61
C ARG A 160 -5.03 1.10 14.03
N VAL A 161 -4.00 0.73 14.83
CA VAL A 161 -4.14 0.39 16.26
C VAL A 161 -3.00 0.97 17.08
N SER A 162 -3.24 1.26 18.36
CA SER A 162 -2.26 1.85 19.28
C SER A 162 -0.98 1.00 19.41
N ARG A 163 -1.10 -0.32 19.33
CA ARG A 163 0.07 -1.22 19.38
C ARG A 163 1.00 -1.05 18.19
N ALA A 164 0.43 -0.83 16.97
CA ALA A 164 1.24 -0.60 15.76
C ALA A 164 1.97 0.75 15.84
N ALA A 165 1.31 1.80 16.32
CA ALA A 165 1.92 3.10 16.54
C ALA A 165 3.04 3.04 17.59
N ARG A 166 2.86 2.30 18.68
CA ARG A 166 3.88 2.07 19.69
C ARG A 166 5.07 1.30 19.13
N LEU A 167 4.82 0.20 18.42
CA LEU A 167 5.87 -0.60 17.79
C LEU A 167 6.70 0.25 16.80
N PHE A 168 6.02 1.01 15.94
CA PHE A 168 6.67 1.94 15.01
C PHE A 168 7.54 2.96 15.76
N SER A 169 7.02 3.55 16.83
CA SER A 169 7.78 4.53 17.64
C SER A 169 9.02 3.94 18.32
N LEU A 170 8.98 2.65 18.66
CA LEU A 170 10.13 1.92 19.22
C LEU A 170 11.17 1.55 18.15
N VAL A 171 10.71 1.18 16.95
CA VAL A 171 11.59 0.79 15.85
C VAL A 171 12.32 1.98 15.23
N CYS A 172 11.67 3.15 15.11
CA CYS A 172 12.25 4.33 14.49
C CYS A 172 13.64 4.76 15.04
N PRO A 173 13.87 4.83 16.36
CA PRO A 173 15.19 5.14 16.90
C PRO A 173 16.22 4.06 16.57
N LEU A 174 15.83 2.78 16.61
CA LEU A 174 16.74 1.65 16.36
C LEU A 174 17.31 1.66 14.95
N ILE A 175 16.47 2.01 13.94
CA ILE A 175 16.90 2.12 12.55
C ILE A 175 17.42 3.52 12.19
N ARG A 176 17.51 4.43 13.16
CA ARG A 176 17.83 5.84 12.95
C ARG A 176 16.97 6.47 11.85
N ALA A 177 15.65 6.24 11.94
CA ALA A 177 14.70 6.70 10.92
C ALA A 177 14.76 8.21 10.72
N HIS A 178 14.75 8.64 9.47
CA HIS A 178 14.72 10.05 9.09
C HIS A 178 13.45 10.75 9.63
N PRO A 179 13.48 12.05 9.97
CA PRO A 179 12.28 12.78 10.43
C PRO A 179 11.06 12.65 9.49
N VAL A 180 11.26 12.67 8.17
CA VAL A 180 10.21 12.42 7.18
C VAL A 180 9.56 11.07 7.41
N THR A 181 10.35 9.99 7.53
CA THR A 181 9.83 8.64 7.82
C THR A 181 9.02 8.58 9.12
N ARG A 182 9.49 9.29 10.16
CA ARG A 182 8.79 9.33 11.46
C ARG A 182 7.46 10.07 11.38
N HIS A 183 7.39 11.14 10.59
CA HIS A 183 6.16 11.87 10.34
C HIS A 183 5.20 11.01 9.52
N ASP A 184 5.64 10.58 8.34
CA ASP A 184 4.80 9.89 7.37
C ASP A 184 4.28 8.57 7.90
N GLY A 185 5.10 7.79 8.59
CA GLY A 185 4.66 6.55 9.19
C GLY A 185 3.56 6.71 10.26
N ARG A 186 3.51 7.85 10.98
CA ARG A 186 2.39 8.15 11.89
C ARG A 186 1.13 8.51 11.10
N VAL A 187 1.28 9.29 10.03
CA VAL A 187 0.18 9.64 9.12
C VAL A 187 -0.38 8.38 8.48
N SER A 188 0.49 7.52 7.92
CA SER A 188 0.09 6.23 7.31
C SER A 188 -0.64 5.33 8.30
N ILE A 189 -0.18 5.23 9.57
CA ILE A 189 -0.87 4.43 10.59
C ILE A 189 -2.25 5.02 10.91
N ALA A 190 -2.38 6.35 11.01
CA ALA A 190 -3.66 7.02 11.25
C ALA A 190 -4.64 6.85 10.07
N ALA A 191 -4.11 6.77 8.83
CA ALA A 191 -4.86 6.49 7.62
C ALA A 191 -5.05 4.99 7.35
N GLY A 192 -4.45 4.12 8.15
CA GLY A 192 -4.51 2.67 8.01
C GLY A 192 -5.91 2.08 8.22
N PHE A 193 -6.02 0.77 8.10
CA PHE A 193 -7.28 0.05 8.16
C PHE A 193 -7.36 -0.90 9.36
N ARG A 194 -8.59 -1.25 9.74
CA ARG A 194 -8.93 -2.25 10.78
C ARG A 194 -10.03 -3.15 10.24
N HIS A 195 -10.02 -4.40 10.68
CA HIS A 195 -11.06 -5.35 10.33
C HIS A 195 -11.41 -5.31 8.83
N ASP A 196 -12.68 -5.28 8.49
CA ASP A 196 -13.17 -5.25 7.11
C ASP A 196 -13.34 -3.82 6.52
N GLU A 197 -12.69 -2.80 7.10
CA GLU A 197 -12.82 -1.42 6.60
C GLU A 197 -12.38 -1.28 5.14
N LEU A 198 -11.24 -1.91 4.74
CA LEU A 198 -10.75 -1.79 3.37
C LEU A 198 -11.70 -2.42 2.35
N PRO A 199 -12.14 -3.69 2.46
CA PRO A 199 -13.11 -4.25 1.51
C PRO A 199 -14.44 -3.50 1.52
N GLN A 200 -14.91 -2.99 2.66
CA GLN A 200 -16.14 -2.17 2.77
C GLN A 200 -15.97 -0.81 2.06
N HIS A 201 -14.84 -0.13 2.24
CA HIS A 201 -14.57 1.16 1.57
C HIS A 201 -14.35 0.99 0.06
N LEU A 202 -13.82 -0.15 -0.39
CA LEU A 202 -13.75 -0.50 -1.81
C LEU A 202 -15.13 -0.88 -2.36
N GLY A 203 -16.17 -1.02 -1.54
CA GLY A 203 -17.51 -1.41 -1.97
C GLY A 203 -17.56 -2.84 -2.53
N LEU A 204 -16.75 -3.75 -1.99
CA LEU A 204 -16.80 -5.15 -2.40
C LEU A 204 -18.10 -5.78 -1.92
N ASP A 205 -18.92 -6.29 -2.86
CA ASP A 205 -20.17 -6.96 -2.56
C ASP A 205 -19.92 -8.39 -2.03
N PRO A 206 -20.36 -8.76 -0.82
CA PRO A 206 -20.22 -10.11 -0.27
C PRO A 206 -20.90 -11.20 -1.12
N ALA A 207 -21.89 -10.84 -1.96
CA ALA A 207 -22.50 -11.79 -2.88
C ALA A 207 -21.54 -12.18 -4.03
N ILE A 208 -20.62 -11.29 -4.40
CA ILE A 208 -19.68 -11.47 -5.51
C ILE A 208 -18.29 -11.85 -5.00
N TRP A 209 -17.87 -11.27 -3.87
CA TRP A 209 -16.54 -11.42 -3.32
C TRP A 209 -16.52 -12.25 -2.04
N ASN A 210 -15.54 -13.11 -1.92
CA ASN A 210 -15.12 -13.72 -0.68
C ASN A 210 -13.80 -13.11 -0.23
N TRP A 211 -13.73 -12.59 1.00
CA TRP A 211 -12.48 -11.99 1.47
C TRP A 211 -12.09 -12.46 2.87
N ARG A 212 -10.81 -12.33 3.12
CA ARG A 212 -10.21 -12.54 4.43
C ARG A 212 -9.33 -11.34 4.76
N VAL A 213 -9.52 -10.77 5.94
CA VAL A 213 -8.64 -9.76 6.53
C VAL A 213 -7.85 -10.37 7.68
N GLU A 214 -6.55 -10.11 7.70
CA GLU A 214 -5.62 -10.52 8.76
C GLU A 214 -4.97 -9.27 9.37
N GLU A 215 -5.16 -9.06 10.67
CA GLU A 215 -4.43 -8.05 11.43
C GLU A 215 -3.15 -8.66 11.99
N SER A 216 -2.04 -8.38 11.34
CA SER A 216 -0.72 -8.88 11.76
C SER A 216 -0.27 -8.21 13.08
N TRP A 217 0.32 -8.99 13.96
CA TRP A 217 0.94 -8.46 15.18
C TRP A 217 2.08 -7.47 14.88
N ARG A 218 2.66 -7.53 13.67
CA ARG A 218 3.71 -6.64 13.19
C ARG A 218 3.21 -5.27 12.74
N GLY A 219 1.88 -5.04 12.74
CA GLY A 219 1.28 -3.75 12.41
C GLY A 219 0.79 -3.61 10.96
N ALA A 220 0.53 -4.72 10.26
CA ALA A 220 -0.06 -4.72 8.93
C ALA A 220 -1.51 -5.24 8.98
N CYS A 221 -2.42 -4.57 8.24
CA CYS A 221 -3.75 -5.02 7.88
C CYS A 221 -3.68 -5.61 6.46
N ARG A 222 -3.99 -6.90 6.31
CA ARG A 222 -3.78 -7.66 5.08
C ARG A 222 -5.09 -8.18 4.54
N LEU A 223 -5.40 -7.84 3.30
CA LEU A 223 -6.60 -8.27 2.59
C LEU A 223 -6.24 -9.26 1.49
N VAL A 224 -6.98 -10.35 1.41
CA VAL A 224 -7.11 -11.20 0.22
C VAL A 224 -8.59 -11.26 -0.10
N ALA A 225 -8.99 -10.73 -1.23
CA ALA A 225 -10.37 -10.82 -1.74
C ALA A 225 -10.35 -11.55 -3.08
N GLU A 226 -11.22 -12.53 -3.25
CA GLU A 226 -11.34 -13.35 -4.45
C GLU A 226 -12.80 -13.45 -4.87
N LYS A 227 -13.07 -13.31 -6.15
CA LYS A 227 -14.43 -13.49 -6.67
C LYS A 227 -14.90 -14.92 -6.44
N ARG A 228 -16.17 -15.03 -6.06
CA ARG A 228 -16.86 -16.33 -6.02
C ARG A 228 -16.90 -16.93 -7.44
N ALA A 229 -16.72 -18.24 -7.53
CA ALA A 229 -16.82 -18.99 -8.78
C ALA A 229 -18.28 -19.06 -9.24
#